data_ad3f37f9b53f10a5aa4dc564fc4f66b9
#
_entry.id   ad3f37f9b53f10a5aa4dc564fc4f66b9
#
_cell.length_a   1.000
_cell.length_b   1.000
_cell.length_c   1.000
_cell.angle_alpha   90.00
_cell.angle_beta   90.00
_cell.angle_gamma   90.00
#
_symmetry.space_group_name_H-M   'P 1'
#
loop_
_entity.id
_entity.type
_entity.pdbx_description
1 polymer ?
#
loop_
_entity_poly.entity_id
_entity_poly.type
_entity_poly.pdbx_seq_one_letter_code
_entity_poly.pdbx_strand_id
1 'polypeptide(L)'
;MREIRLTYDLPVQSHLSENPGEIAFVQSLFPETACYGECYDQYDLFGKRPGSPYTANTVMAHCVYSSDVEIDLMERNRVFIAHCPASNLNLSSGIAPIRKYIDRNLLVGLGSDVAGGQSESIFRAMTDAIQVSKMYWRYIDSSQKPLTFEEAFYLATKGGGEFFGPVGGFEEGYRFDALVLNDSHLPHPQELTPRQRLERFAYLGGDFDGIHAKYVDGTKIF
;
A
#
# COMPACT_ATOMS: atom_id res chain seq x y z
N MET A 1 13.53 3.82 -20.02
CA MET A 1 12.26 3.66 -19.24
C MET A 1 11.14 4.54 -19.81
N ARG A 2 11.34 5.87 -19.92
CA ARG A 2 10.32 6.80 -20.45
C ARG A 2 9.76 6.36 -21.83
N GLU A 3 10.62 6.09 -22.80
CA GLU A 3 10.20 5.67 -24.14
C GLU A 3 9.37 4.37 -24.11
N ILE A 4 9.78 3.39 -23.33
CA ILE A 4 9.06 2.11 -23.18
C ILE A 4 7.67 2.37 -22.58
N ARG A 5 7.57 3.18 -21.52
CA ARG A 5 6.29 3.53 -20.92
C ARG A 5 5.36 4.21 -21.92
N LEU A 6 5.85 5.21 -22.65
CA LEU A 6 5.05 5.96 -23.62
C LEU A 6 4.61 5.11 -24.82
N THR A 7 5.46 4.16 -25.25
CA THR A 7 5.16 3.30 -26.39
C THR A 7 4.10 2.24 -26.07
N TYR A 8 4.14 1.68 -24.86
CA TYR A 8 3.32 0.52 -24.48
C TYR A 8 2.31 0.83 -23.39
N ASP A 9 2.21 2.07 -22.92
CA ASP A 9 1.38 2.51 -21.78
C ASP A 9 1.51 1.56 -20.56
N LEU A 10 2.75 1.29 -20.13
CA LEU A 10 3.04 0.36 -19.06
C LEU A 10 2.94 1.04 -17.69
N PRO A 11 2.45 0.32 -16.67
CA PRO A 11 2.55 0.79 -15.29
C PRO A 11 4.00 0.89 -14.84
N VAL A 12 4.25 1.76 -13.86
CA VAL A 12 5.56 1.97 -13.25
C VAL A 12 5.50 1.58 -11.77
N GLN A 13 6.53 0.89 -11.30
CA GLN A 13 6.74 0.60 -9.90
C GLN A 13 8.16 0.97 -9.50
N SER A 14 8.32 1.69 -8.39
CA SER A 14 9.62 2.03 -7.82
C SER A 14 9.50 2.34 -6.32
N HIS A 15 10.60 2.80 -5.70
CA HIS A 15 10.68 3.23 -4.32
C HIS A 15 10.68 4.76 -4.24
N LEU A 16 10.22 5.32 -3.11
CA LEU A 16 10.18 6.76 -2.90
C LEU A 16 10.40 7.10 -1.43
N SER A 17 11.38 7.97 -1.18
CA SER A 17 11.61 8.60 0.13
C SER A 17 11.56 7.62 1.30
N GLU A 18 12.22 6.47 1.15
CA GLU A 18 12.22 5.40 2.14
C GLU A 18 13.03 5.76 3.37
N ASN A 19 14.23 6.36 3.18
CA ASN A 19 15.10 6.75 4.29
C ASN A 19 15.88 8.04 3.99
N PRO A 20 16.35 8.75 5.04
CA PRO A 20 17.03 10.04 4.85
C PRO A 20 18.32 9.96 4.03
N GLY A 21 19.06 8.84 4.11
CA GLY A 21 20.30 8.65 3.35
C GLY A 21 20.05 8.53 1.85
N GLU A 22 18.99 7.79 1.47
CA GLU A 22 18.55 7.70 0.08
C GLU A 22 18.12 9.06 -0.46
N ILE A 23 17.29 9.81 0.29
CA ILE A 23 16.83 11.14 -0.12
C ILE A 23 18.02 12.09 -0.35
N ALA A 24 18.98 12.11 0.59
CA ALA A 24 20.17 12.94 0.48
C ALA A 24 21.03 12.56 -0.74
N PHE A 25 21.15 11.27 -1.02
CA PHE A 25 21.88 10.78 -2.18
C PHE A 25 21.21 11.18 -3.48
N VAL A 26 19.89 10.98 -3.61
CA VAL A 26 19.13 11.40 -4.80
C VAL A 26 19.19 12.92 -4.99
N GLN A 27 19.05 13.72 -3.93
CA GLN A 27 19.18 15.16 -3.99
C GLN A 27 20.58 15.59 -4.48
N SER A 28 21.63 14.83 -4.16
CA SER A 28 22.98 15.11 -4.66
C SER A 28 23.13 14.87 -6.17
N LEU A 29 22.36 13.94 -6.72
CA LEU A 29 22.33 13.62 -8.16
C LEU A 29 21.42 14.57 -8.98
N PHE A 30 20.37 15.10 -8.34
CA PHE A 30 19.37 15.97 -8.95
C PHE A 30 19.16 17.25 -8.10
N PRO A 31 20.19 18.11 -7.98
CA PRO A 31 20.16 19.25 -7.07
C PRO A 31 19.11 20.30 -7.44
N GLU A 32 18.59 20.28 -8.66
CA GLU A 32 17.57 21.23 -9.16
C GLU A 32 16.14 20.82 -8.80
N THR A 33 15.92 19.61 -8.29
CA THR A 33 14.57 19.14 -7.95
C THR A 33 14.16 19.54 -6.52
N ALA A 34 12.89 19.87 -6.33
CA ALA A 34 12.36 20.26 -5.02
C ALA A 34 12.06 19.04 -4.12
N CYS A 35 11.90 17.85 -4.71
CA CYS A 35 11.69 16.60 -3.97
C CYS A 35 12.12 15.39 -4.82
N TYR A 36 12.25 14.22 -4.17
CA TYR A 36 12.65 12.99 -4.84
C TYR A 36 11.66 12.59 -5.96
N GLY A 37 10.35 12.78 -5.74
CA GLY A 37 9.33 12.48 -6.76
C GLY A 37 9.51 13.25 -8.06
N GLU A 38 10.06 14.47 -8.03
CA GLU A 38 10.36 15.24 -9.25
C GLU A 38 11.42 14.59 -10.13
N CYS A 39 12.34 13.80 -9.55
CA CYS A 39 13.33 13.03 -10.32
C CYS A 39 12.67 12.02 -11.26
N TYR A 40 11.53 11.45 -10.85
CA TYR A 40 10.72 10.57 -11.68
C TYR A 40 9.79 11.37 -12.60
N ASP A 41 9.20 12.46 -12.09
CA ASP A 41 8.19 13.25 -12.80
C ASP A 41 8.74 13.87 -14.08
N GLN A 42 9.97 14.40 -14.07
CA GLN A 42 10.63 14.96 -15.25
C GLN A 42 10.81 13.94 -16.41
N TYR A 43 10.75 12.63 -16.10
CA TYR A 43 10.83 11.55 -17.09
C TYR A 43 9.49 10.87 -17.36
N ASP A 44 8.37 11.48 -16.99
CA ASP A 44 7.02 10.90 -17.14
C ASP A 44 6.83 9.55 -16.42
N LEU A 45 7.53 9.33 -15.30
CA LEU A 45 7.50 8.09 -14.52
C LEU A 45 6.76 8.22 -13.19
N PHE A 46 6.13 9.37 -12.90
CA PHE A 46 5.50 9.68 -11.62
C PHE A 46 4.01 9.97 -11.76
N GLY A 47 3.22 8.92 -11.82
CA GLY A 47 1.76 9.02 -11.92
C GLY A 47 1.25 9.48 -13.28
N LYS A 48 0.06 10.03 -13.29
CA LYS A 48 -0.66 10.54 -14.47
C LYS A 48 -0.73 12.05 -14.42
N ARG A 49 0.22 12.75 -14.99
CA ARG A 49 0.15 14.21 -15.08
C ARG A 49 -1.10 14.63 -15.87
N PRO A 50 -1.77 15.74 -15.49
CA PRO A 50 -2.83 16.32 -16.30
C PRO A 50 -2.35 16.57 -17.75
N GLY A 51 -3.10 16.05 -18.73
CA GLY A 51 -2.74 16.15 -20.15
C GLY A 51 -1.73 15.13 -20.66
N SER A 52 -1.30 14.17 -19.84
CA SER A 52 -0.43 13.06 -20.28
C SER A 52 -1.11 12.16 -21.29
N PRO A 53 -0.36 11.64 -22.27
CA PRO A 53 -0.90 10.71 -23.27
C PRO A 53 -1.06 9.27 -22.74
N TYR A 54 -0.43 8.93 -21.61
CA TYR A 54 -0.46 7.60 -20.99
C TYR A 54 -1.55 7.50 -19.93
N THR A 55 -2.10 6.30 -19.76
CA THR A 55 -3.19 6.01 -18.82
C THR A 55 -2.78 5.05 -17.70
N ALA A 56 -1.66 4.35 -17.86
CA ALA A 56 -1.16 3.40 -16.87
C ALA A 56 -0.74 4.06 -15.55
N ASN A 57 -1.02 3.38 -14.46
CA ASN A 57 -0.74 3.85 -13.10
C ASN A 57 0.75 3.78 -12.74
N THR A 58 1.13 4.56 -11.75
CA THR A 58 2.43 4.44 -11.06
C THR A 58 2.19 4.12 -9.60
N VAL A 59 2.95 3.17 -9.05
CA VAL A 59 3.00 2.89 -7.61
C VAL A 59 4.41 3.14 -7.07
N MET A 60 4.48 3.85 -5.95
CA MET A 60 5.72 4.12 -5.22
C MET A 60 5.67 3.45 -3.86
N ALA A 61 6.66 2.62 -3.57
CA ALA A 61 6.77 1.93 -2.30
C ALA A 61 7.33 2.84 -1.21
N HIS A 62 6.99 2.54 0.04
CA HIS A 62 7.45 3.11 1.29
C HIS A 62 6.91 4.51 1.61
N CYS A 63 7.35 5.55 0.93
CA CYS A 63 6.96 6.96 1.16
C CYS A 63 7.03 7.34 2.65
N VAL A 64 8.13 6.98 3.34
CA VAL A 64 8.26 7.16 4.80
C VAL A 64 8.50 8.63 5.14
N TYR A 65 9.33 9.30 4.34
CA TYR A 65 9.78 10.69 4.58
C TYR A 65 9.35 11.65 3.48
N SER A 66 8.26 11.36 2.79
CA SER A 66 7.75 12.26 1.74
C SER A 66 7.43 13.64 2.30
N SER A 67 8.03 14.68 1.73
CA SER A 67 7.76 16.07 2.06
C SER A 67 6.37 16.50 1.62
N ASP A 68 5.87 17.64 2.13
CA ASP A 68 4.58 18.17 1.68
C ASP A 68 4.56 18.47 0.18
N VAL A 69 5.66 18.98 -0.37
CA VAL A 69 5.82 19.21 -1.82
C VAL A 69 5.69 17.91 -2.61
N GLU A 70 6.29 16.83 -2.11
CA GLU A 70 6.19 15.50 -2.73
C GLU A 70 4.79 14.91 -2.63
N ILE A 71 4.14 15.08 -1.48
CA ILE A 71 2.75 14.67 -1.26
C ILE A 71 1.79 15.42 -2.21
N ASP A 72 1.96 16.73 -2.38
CA ASP A 72 1.19 17.53 -3.35
C ASP A 72 1.40 17.03 -4.79
N LEU A 73 2.63 16.65 -5.12
CA LEU A 73 2.96 16.07 -6.42
C LEU A 73 2.32 14.70 -6.63
N MET A 74 2.34 13.82 -5.60
CA MET A 74 1.67 12.51 -5.64
C MET A 74 0.16 12.65 -5.84
N GLU A 75 -0.48 13.57 -5.11
CA GLU A 75 -1.92 13.84 -5.23
C GLU A 75 -2.28 14.34 -6.64
N ARG A 76 -1.58 15.36 -7.13
CA ARG A 76 -1.80 15.95 -8.46
C ARG A 76 -1.65 14.91 -9.58
N ASN A 77 -0.68 14.04 -9.47
CA ASN A 77 -0.36 13.04 -10.49
C ASN A 77 -1.04 11.69 -10.25
N ARG A 78 -1.87 11.57 -9.20
CA ARG A 78 -2.56 10.31 -8.83
C ARG A 78 -1.58 9.13 -8.70
N VAL A 79 -0.50 9.33 -7.96
CA VAL A 79 0.47 8.28 -7.65
C VAL A 79 -0.11 7.35 -6.58
N PHE A 80 -0.02 6.05 -6.78
CA PHE A 80 -0.32 5.05 -5.76
C PHE A 80 0.85 4.89 -4.79
N ILE A 81 0.53 4.70 -3.53
CA ILE A 81 1.50 4.39 -2.47
C ILE A 81 1.35 2.92 -2.09
N ALA A 82 2.43 2.15 -2.13
CA ALA A 82 2.50 0.84 -1.50
C ALA A 82 3.08 1.00 -0.10
N HIS A 83 2.22 0.99 0.92
CA HIS A 83 2.65 1.02 2.32
C HIS A 83 3.19 -0.34 2.74
N CYS A 84 4.49 -0.42 3.04
CA CYS A 84 5.23 -1.64 3.35
C CYS A 84 5.72 -1.64 4.81
N PRO A 85 4.81 -1.75 5.82
CA PRO A 85 5.17 -1.54 7.22
C PRO A 85 6.21 -2.52 7.74
N ALA A 86 6.13 -3.80 7.33
CA ALA A 86 7.06 -4.84 7.76
C ALA A 86 8.49 -4.55 7.31
N SER A 87 8.68 -4.22 6.04
CA SER A 87 9.98 -3.85 5.46
C SER A 87 10.54 -2.59 6.09
N ASN A 88 9.72 -1.53 6.21
CA ASN A 88 10.14 -0.28 6.83
C ASN A 88 10.70 -0.48 8.24
N LEU A 89 10.09 -1.39 9.03
CA LEU A 89 10.58 -1.74 10.37
C LEU A 89 11.84 -2.60 10.30
N ASN A 90 11.84 -3.63 9.47
CA ASN A 90 12.94 -4.60 9.39
C ASN A 90 14.26 -3.93 8.93
N LEU A 91 14.16 -3.00 7.99
CA LEU A 91 15.30 -2.23 7.45
C LEU A 91 15.60 -0.96 8.25
N SER A 92 14.83 -0.68 9.31
CA SER A 92 14.95 0.55 10.10
C SER A 92 14.76 1.83 9.28
N SER A 93 13.98 1.76 8.22
CA SER A 93 13.66 2.92 7.37
C SER A 93 12.82 3.95 8.12
N GLY A 94 11.87 3.51 8.96
CA GLY A 94 11.04 4.39 9.76
C GLY A 94 9.54 4.02 9.72
N ILE A 95 8.67 4.96 10.13
CA ILE A 95 7.22 4.76 10.15
C ILE A 95 6.56 5.80 9.23
N ALA A 96 5.94 5.35 8.15
CA ALA A 96 5.26 6.22 7.20
C ALA A 96 4.03 6.90 7.83
N PRO A 97 3.74 8.18 7.51
CA PRO A 97 2.60 8.94 8.03
C PRO A 97 1.29 8.54 7.32
N ILE A 98 0.91 7.26 7.45
CA ILE A 98 -0.18 6.65 6.68
C ILE A 98 -1.53 7.38 6.86
N ARG A 99 -1.81 7.89 8.07
CA ARG A 99 -3.02 8.67 8.36
C ARG A 99 -3.06 9.94 7.51
N LYS A 100 -1.95 10.67 7.38
CA LYS A 100 -1.84 11.87 6.57
C LYS A 100 -2.18 11.57 5.10
N TYR A 101 -1.75 10.44 4.58
CA TYR A 101 -2.04 10.03 3.20
C TYR A 101 -3.53 9.73 2.99
N ILE A 102 -4.15 9.01 3.94
CA ILE A 102 -5.58 8.70 3.89
C ILE A 102 -6.43 9.97 4.01
N ASP A 103 -6.12 10.85 4.97
CA ASP A 103 -6.86 12.09 5.21
C ASP A 103 -6.76 13.07 4.02
N ARG A 104 -5.70 12.94 3.21
CA ARG A 104 -5.52 13.66 1.93
C ARG A 104 -6.10 12.92 0.72
N ASN A 105 -6.79 11.80 0.92
CA ASN A 105 -7.37 10.97 -0.14
C ASN A 105 -6.34 10.49 -1.17
N LEU A 106 -5.10 10.25 -0.77
CA LEU A 106 -4.10 9.63 -1.63
C LEU A 106 -4.46 8.15 -1.86
N LEU A 107 -4.04 7.63 -3.00
CA LEU A 107 -4.27 6.24 -3.39
C LEU A 107 -3.28 5.34 -2.66
N VAL A 108 -3.75 4.55 -1.71
CA VAL A 108 -2.88 3.73 -0.85
C VAL A 108 -3.32 2.28 -0.88
N GLY A 109 -2.37 1.38 -1.06
CA GLY A 109 -2.51 -0.06 -0.83
C GLY A 109 -1.43 -0.57 0.13
N LEU A 110 -1.57 -1.82 0.58
CA LEU A 110 -0.55 -2.48 1.39
C LEU A 110 0.39 -3.30 0.52
N GLY A 111 1.67 -3.33 0.89
CA GLY A 111 2.71 -4.14 0.30
C GLY A 111 3.42 -5.00 1.33
N SER A 112 3.85 -6.19 0.93
CA SER A 112 4.67 -7.08 1.75
C SER A 112 6.16 -6.74 1.66
N ASP A 113 6.58 -6.29 0.47
CA ASP A 113 7.98 -6.04 0.13
C ASP A 113 8.92 -7.19 0.59
N VAL A 114 8.48 -8.41 0.32
CA VAL A 114 9.29 -9.59 0.63
C VAL A 114 10.48 -9.67 -0.36
N ALA A 115 11.77 -9.76 0.08
CA ALA A 115 12.25 -10.11 1.40
C ALA A 115 12.87 -8.92 2.20
N GLY A 116 12.54 -7.66 1.91
CA GLY A 116 12.74 -6.55 2.85
C GLY A 116 11.80 -6.73 4.04
N GLY A 117 10.53 -7.01 3.79
CA GLY A 117 9.58 -7.55 4.78
C GLY A 117 9.76 -9.07 4.96
N GLN A 118 9.45 -9.57 6.15
CA GLN A 118 9.63 -10.97 6.55
C GLN A 118 8.50 -11.91 6.12
N SER A 119 7.43 -11.41 5.51
CA SER A 119 6.22 -12.19 5.17
C SER A 119 5.58 -11.69 3.89
N GLU A 120 5.12 -12.61 3.05
CA GLU A 120 4.31 -12.32 1.86
C GLU A 120 2.82 -12.11 2.18
N SER A 121 2.40 -12.33 3.43
CA SER A 121 1.02 -12.24 3.87
C SER A 121 0.53 -10.80 3.94
N ILE A 122 -0.50 -10.46 3.16
CA ILE A 122 -1.19 -9.17 3.25
C ILE A 122 -2.03 -9.06 4.55
N PHE A 123 -2.51 -10.17 5.12
CA PHE A 123 -3.10 -10.15 6.47
C PHE A 123 -2.09 -9.70 7.51
N ARG A 124 -0.85 -10.15 7.40
CA ARG A 124 0.24 -9.67 8.25
C ARG A 124 0.52 -8.19 8.01
N ALA A 125 0.60 -7.74 6.77
CA ALA A 125 0.79 -6.34 6.44
C ALA A 125 -0.31 -5.44 7.03
N MET A 126 -1.58 -5.91 7.07
CA MET A 126 -2.69 -5.20 7.75
C MET A 126 -2.40 -5.00 9.24
N THR A 127 -2.02 -6.05 9.95
CA THR A 127 -1.76 -5.98 11.38
C THR A 127 -0.54 -5.13 11.70
N ASP A 128 0.51 -5.25 10.91
CA ASP A 128 1.71 -4.43 11.03
C ASP A 128 1.38 -2.94 10.78
N ALA A 129 0.60 -2.61 9.74
CA ALA A 129 0.15 -1.25 9.45
C ALA A 129 -0.62 -0.63 10.64
N ILE A 130 -1.55 -1.39 11.24
CA ILE A 130 -2.31 -0.94 12.42
C ILE A 130 -1.35 -0.69 13.61
N GLN A 131 -0.43 -1.63 13.87
CA GLN A 131 0.49 -1.53 15.02
C GLN A 131 1.44 -0.35 14.87
N VAL A 132 2.06 -0.18 13.69
CA VAL A 132 2.99 0.94 13.48
C VAL A 132 2.27 2.29 13.47
N SER A 133 1.03 2.37 13.01
CA SER A 133 0.24 3.61 13.08
C SER A 133 -0.05 4.03 14.52
N LYS A 134 -0.23 3.07 15.46
CA LYS A 134 -0.34 3.34 16.90
C LYS A 134 0.97 3.88 17.47
N MET A 135 2.12 3.36 17.00
CA MET A 135 3.44 3.85 17.41
C MET A 135 3.69 5.26 16.87
N TYR A 136 3.31 5.52 15.60
CA TYR A 136 3.38 6.85 15.00
C TYR A 136 2.57 7.86 15.84
N TRP A 137 1.30 7.55 16.12
CA TRP A 137 0.42 8.36 16.95
C TRP A 137 0.99 8.61 18.35
N ARG A 138 1.57 7.59 18.97
CA ARG A 138 2.07 7.68 20.34
C ARG A 138 3.36 8.47 20.47
N TYR A 139 4.28 8.35 19.52
CA TYR A 139 5.66 8.83 19.70
C TYR A 139 6.10 9.90 18.69
N ILE A 140 5.39 10.05 17.57
CA ILE A 140 5.78 10.98 16.51
C ILE A 140 4.78 12.12 16.40
N ASP A 141 3.49 11.82 16.16
CA ASP A 141 2.44 12.83 15.99
C ASP A 141 1.09 12.34 16.51
N SER A 142 0.68 12.85 17.67
CA SER A 142 -0.58 12.48 18.33
C SER A 142 -1.84 13.00 17.61
N SER A 143 -1.72 13.84 16.61
CA SER A 143 -2.84 14.25 15.74
C SER A 143 -3.19 13.18 14.69
N GLN A 144 -2.23 12.32 14.33
CA GLN A 144 -2.36 11.27 13.32
C GLN A 144 -3.01 10.02 13.93
N LYS A 145 -4.35 9.95 13.96
CA LYS A 145 -5.09 8.83 14.55
C LYS A 145 -4.63 7.48 13.97
N PRO A 146 -4.50 6.44 14.83
CA PRO A 146 -4.16 5.10 14.37
C PRO A 146 -5.18 4.55 13.36
N LEU A 147 -4.72 3.64 12.50
CA LEU A 147 -5.60 2.89 11.62
C LEU A 147 -6.55 1.99 12.40
N THR A 148 -7.80 1.92 11.96
CA THR A 148 -8.75 0.88 12.35
C THR A 148 -8.52 -0.39 11.54
N PHE A 149 -9.15 -1.49 11.96
CA PHE A 149 -9.10 -2.74 11.20
C PHE A 149 -9.79 -2.60 9.84
N GLU A 150 -10.91 -1.87 9.78
CA GLU A 150 -11.67 -1.61 8.56
C GLU A 150 -10.86 -0.82 7.54
N GLU A 151 -10.14 0.20 7.99
CA GLU A 151 -9.25 0.98 7.13
C GLU A 151 -8.11 0.11 6.58
N ALA A 152 -7.44 -0.67 7.44
CA ALA A 152 -6.40 -1.59 6.98
C ALA A 152 -6.93 -2.65 6.02
N PHE A 153 -8.15 -3.16 6.24
CA PHE A 153 -8.81 -4.08 5.32
C PHE A 153 -9.14 -3.42 3.99
N TYR A 154 -9.60 -2.18 3.99
CA TYR A 154 -9.82 -1.41 2.77
C TYR A 154 -8.52 -1.25 1.97
N LEU A 155 -7.41 -0.88 2.61
CA LEU A 155 -6.11 -0.75 1.96
C LEU A 155 -5.61 -2.09 1.38
N ALA A 156 -5.92 -3.20 2.05
CA ALA A 156 -5.57 -4.56 1.60
C ALA A 156 -6.43 -5.09 0.45
N THR A 157 -7.57 -4.46 0.18
CA THR A 157 -8.57 -4.91 -0.81
C THR A 157 -8.83 -3.83 -1.85
N LYS A 158 -9.87 -3.03 -1.69
CA LYS A 158 -10.27 -2.01 -2.68
C LYS A 158 -9.20 -0.93 -2.90
N GLY A 159 -8.56 -0.45 -1.84
CA GLY A 159 -7.52 0.59 -1.94
C GLY A 159 -6.36 0.15 -2.81
N GLY A 160 -5.79 -1.04 -2.54
CA GLY A 160 -4.74 -1.61 -3.40
C GLY A 160 -5.27 -2.06 -4.76
N GLY A 161 -6.50 -2.59 -4.80
CA GLY A 161 -7.17 -3.05 -6.01
C GLY A 161 -7.39 -1.95 -7.05
N GLU A 162 -7.65 -0.72 -6.63
CA GLU A 162 -7.89 0.43 -7.52
C GLU A 162 -6.72 0.66 -8.51
N PHE A 163 -5.51 0.21 -8.19
CA PHE A 163 -4.37 0.22 -9.11
C PHE A 163 -4.66 -0.58 -10.38
N PHE A 164 -5.38 -1.69 -10.26
CA PHE A 164 -5.70 -2.63 -11.35
C PHE A 164 -7.09 -2.37 -11.96
N GLY A 165 -7.88 -1.46 -11.40
CA GLY A 165 -9.24 -1.17 -11.81
C GLY A 165 -10.29 -1.66 -10.80
N PRO A 166 -11.51 -2.06 -11.26
CA PRO A 166 -12.60 -2.46 -10.37
C PRO A 166 -12.37 -3.88 -9.82
N VAL A 167 -11.47 -4.02 -8.83
CA VAL A 167 -11.16 -5.25 -8.11
C VAL A 167 -11.13 -5.00 -6.60
N GLY A 168 -11.11 -6.05 -5.79
CA GLY A 168 -11.02 -5.95 -4.33
C GLY A 168 -12.35 -5.65 -3.64
N GLY A 169 -13.47 -5.75 -4.32
CA GLY A 169 -14.82 -5.60 -3.80
C GLY A 169 -15.80 -6.52 -4.48
N PHE A 170 -17.05 -6.60 -3.94
CA PHE A 170 -18.13 -7.45 -4.46
C PHE A 170 -19.29 -6.62 -5.05
N GLU A 171 -19.01 -5.39 -5.47
CA GLU A 171 -20.01 -4.55 -6.10
C GLU A 171 -20.24 -4.97 -7.57
N GLU A 172 -21.41 -4.59 -8.09
CA GLU A 172 -21.72 -4.78 -9.52
C GLU A 172 -20.68 -4.09 -10.41
N GLY A 173 -20.18 -4.81 -11.41
CA GLY A 173 -19.12 -4.34 -12.31
C GLY A 173 -17.69 -4.59 -11.84
N TYR A 174 -17.49 -5.09 -10.61
CA TYR A 174 -16.18 -5.52 -10.12
C TYR A 174 -15.85 -6.93 -10.63
N ARG A 175 -14.56 -7.19 -10.89
CA ARG A 175 -14.09 -8.56 -11.12
C ARG A 175 -14.20 -9.34 -9.83
N PHE A 176 -14.60 -10.60 -9.94
CA PHE A 176 -14.76 -11.47 -8.78
C PHE A 176 -13.39 -12.04 -8.35
N ASP A 177 -12.67 -11.27 -7.56
CA ASP A 177 -11.46 -11.70 -6.85
C ASP A 177 -11.83 -11.97 -5.39
N ALA A 178 -11.71 -13.21 -4.94
CA ALA A 178 -12.21 -13.61 -3.63
C ALA A 178 -11.34 -14.65 -2.93
N LEU A 179 -11.32 -14.58 -1.61
CA LEU A 179 -10.77 -15.61 -0.73
C LEU A 179 -11.90 -16.27 0.05
N VAL A 180 -11.90 -17.59 0.11
CA VAL A 180 -12.73 -18.35 1.05
C VAL A 180 -11.85 -18.71 2.24
N LEU A 181 -12.21 -18.23 3.43
CA LEU A 181 -11.44 -18.43 4.65
C LEU A 181 -12.10 -19.49 5.54
N ASN A 182 -11.30 -20.34 6.14
CA ASN A 182 -11.70 -21.31 7.15
C ASN A 182 -10.92 -21.01 8.44
N ASP A 183 -11.61 -20.61 9.48
CA ASP A 183 -11.05 -20.30 10.81
C ASP A 183 -11.32 -21.39 11.87
N SER A 184 -11.70 -22.60 11.45
CA SER A 184 -11.99 -23.73 12.37
C SER A 184 -10.79 -24.13 13.25
N HIS A 185 -9.57 -23.87 12.76
CA HIS A 185 -8.32 -24.08 13.49
C HIS A 185 -8.03 -22.98 14.53
N LEU A 186 -8.85 -21.92 14.58
CA LEU A 186 -8.77 -20.83 15.55
C LEU A 186 -9.99 -20.85 16.50
N PRO A 187 -10.16 -21.85 17.38
CA PRO A 187 -11.34 -21.96 18.21
C PRO A 187 -11.49 -20.78 19.17
N HIS A 188 -12.73 -20.42 19.50
CA HIS A 188 -13.06 -19.37 20.45
C HIS A 188 -14.26 -19.81 21.31
N PRO A 189 -14.24 -19.54 22.62
CA PRO A 189 -15.31 -20.01 23.53
C PRO A 189 -16.65 -19.27 23.37
N GLN A 190 -16.66 -18.12 22.68
CA GLN A 190 -17.85 -17.30 22.44
C GLN A 190 -18.14 -17.24 20.94
N GLU A 191 -19.41 -17.01 20.57
CA GLU A 191 -19.76 -16.67 19.20
C GLU A 191 -19.16 -15.32 18.83
N LEU A 192 -18.55 -15.25 17.65
CA LEU A 192 -17.94 -14.04 17.10
C LEU A 192 -18.69 -13.60 15.86
N THR A 193 -18.84 -12.28 15.70
CA THR A 193 -19.32 -11.69 14.44
C THR A 193 -18.33 -11.96 13.30
N PRO A 194 -18.76 -11.93 12.03
CA PRO A 194 -17.86 -12.08 10.89
C PRO A 194 -16.66 -11.13 10.92
N ARG A 195 -16.88 -9.86 11.33
CA ARG A 195 -15.82 -8.88 11.51
C ARG A 195 -14.77 -9.32 12.55
N GLN A 196 -15.23 -9.76 13.73
CA GLN A 196 -14.34 -10.22 14.80
C GLN A 196 -13.58 -11.49 14.40
N ARG A 197 -14.22 -12.39 13.66
CA ARG A 197 -13.56 -13.58 13.10
C ARG A 197 -12.45 -13.19 12.13
N LEU A 198 -12.71 -12.26 11.21
CA LEU A 198 -11.74 -11.79 10.24
C LEU A 198 -10.56 -11.06 10.90
N GLU A 199 -10.83 -10.18 11.86
CA GLU A 199 -9.78 -9.49 12.62
C GLU A 199 -8.90 -10.50 13.37
N ARG A 200 -9.52 -11.47 14.04
CA ARG A 200 -8.81 -12.53 14.74
C ARG A 200 -7.99 -13.41 13.79
N PHE A 201 -8.54 -13.73 12.62
CA PHE A 201 -7.85 -14.46 11.56
C PHE A 201 -6.57 -13.73 11.12
N ALA A 202 -6.66 -12.43 10.87
CA ALA A 202 -5.50 -11.62 10.50
C ALA A 202 -4.43 -11.56 11.59
N TYR A 203 -4.83 -11.36 12.86
CA TYR A 203 -3.88 -11.23 13.98
C TYR A 203 -3.23 -12.55 14.41
N LEU A 204 -3.89 -13.67 14.22
CA LEU A 204 -3.39 -14.99 14.64
C LEU A 204 -2.71 -15.79 13.52
N GLY A 205 -2.50 -15.16 12.33
CA GLY A 205 -1.86 -15.83 11.20
C GLY A 205 -2.74 -16.92 10.58
N GLY A 206 -4.06 -16.69 10.55
CA GLY A 206 -5.02 -17.64 10.00
C GLY A 206 -4.82 -17.97 8.52
N ASP A 207 -4.17 -17.09 7.77
CA ASP A 207 -3.87 -17.25 6.35
C ASP A 207 -2.87 -18.36 6.05
N PHE A 208 -2.09 -18.82 7.03
CA PHE A 208 -1.12 -19.89 6.82
C PHE A 208 -1.79 -21.22 6.46
N ASP A 209 -2.88 -21.58 7.16
CA ASP A 209 -3.64 -22.81 6.95
C ASP A 209 -5.13 -22.57 6.66
N GLY A 210 -5.58 -21.31 6.73
CA GLY A 210 -7.00 -20.96 6.70
C GLY A 210 -7.52 -20.48 5.35
N ILE A 211 -6.71 -20.36 4.31
CA ILE A 211 -7.19 -20.02 2.97
C ILE A 211 -7.67 -21.32 2.30
N HIS A 212 -9.00 -21.49 2.24
CA HIS A 212 -9.63 -22.67 1.68
C HIS A 212 -9.78 -22.64 0.15
N ALA A 213 -9.99 -21.45 -0.42
CA ALA A 213 -10.05 -21.27 -1.88
C ALA A 213 -9.71 -19.84 -2.26
N LYS A 214 -9.16 -19.68 -3.47
CA LYS A 214 -8.88 -18.38 -4.11
C LYS A 214 -9.55 -18.33 -5.47
N TYR A 215 -10.14 -17.16 -5.77
CA TYR A 215 -10.73 -16.86 -7.06
C TYR A 215 -10.08 -15.61 -7.62
N VAL A 216 -9.77 -15.63 -8.90
CA VAL A 216 -9.28 -14.50 -9.68
C VAL A 216 -10.13 -14.39 -10.94
N ASP A 217 -10.74 -13.23 -11.14
CA ASP A 217 -11.66 -12.97 -12.26
C ASP A 217 -12.73 -14.08 -12.43
N GLY A 218 -13.31 -14.52 -11.30
CA GLY A 218 -14.31 -15.59 -11.26
C GLY A 218 -13.77 -17.00 -11.39
N THR A 219 -12.49 -17.17 -11.73
CA THR A 219 -11.87 -18.50 -11.89
C THR A 219 -11.25 -18.96 -10.58
N LYS A 220 -11.63 -20.17 -10.11
CA LYS A 220 -10.99 -20.79 -8.95
C LYS A 220 -9.58 -21.23 -9.32
N ILE A 221 -8.57 -20.71 -8.59
CA ILE A 221 -7.14 -21.00 -8.83
C ILE A 221 -6.51 -21.85 -7.73
N PHE A 222 -7.21 -22.02 -6.62
CA PHE A 222 -6.75 -22.82 -5.48
C PHE A 222 -7.95 -23.40 -4.73
#